data_c597a6fc1c71050dec94dc38901d548c
#
_entry.id   c597a6fc1c71050dec94dc38901d548c
#
_cell.length_a   1.000
_cell.length_b   1.000
_cell.length_c   1.000
_cell.angle_alpha   90.00
_cell.angle_beta   90.00
_cell.angle_gamma   90.00
#
_symmetry.space_group_name_H-M   'P 1'
#
loop_
_entity.id
_entity.type
_entity.pdbx_description
1 polymer ?
#
loop_
_entity_poly.entity_id
_entity_poly.type
_entity_poly.pdbx_seq_one_letter_code
_entity_poly.pdbx_strand_id
1 'polypeptide(L)'
;SDQHAAGAAAVAHLIARGHRDIAFITGSLDSPTGLERLSGYKSALAQQGIAVNEALIVEGKWNAQSGVAAVDALLAGGQPFSAIVAGNDEMAIGAMKRLAERGVAV
;
A
#
# COMPACT_ATOMS: atom_id res chain seq x y z
N SER A 1 -5.86 13.42 -11.41
CA SER A 1 -6.74 13.88 -10.32
C SER A 1 -5.95 13.99 -9.03
N ASP A 2 -6.53 14.63 -8.05
CA ASP A 2 -5.89 14.80 -6.73
C ASP A 2 -5.66 13.45 -6.06
N GLN A 3 -6.54 12.49 -6.27
CA GLN A 3 -6.42 11.16 -5.68
C GLN A 3 -5.30 10.35 -6.34
N HIS A 4 -5.15 10.48 -7.64
CA HIS A 4 -4.02 9.88 -8.36
C HIS A 4 -2.70 10.48 -7.86
N ALA A 5 -2.64 11.81 -7.77
CA ALA A 5 -1.44 12.52 -7.30
C ALA A 5 -1.07 12.13 -5.86
N ALA A 6 -2.08 11.95 -4.99
CA ALA A 6 -1.85 11.56 -3.60
C ALA A 6 -1.21 10.16 -3.52
N GLY A 7 -1.71 9.20 -4.29
CA GLY A 7 -1.13 7.87 -4.35
C GLY A 7 0.30 7.88 -4.89
N ALA A 8 0.52 8.66 -5.96
CA ALA A 8 1.83 8.78 -6.56
C ALA A 8 2.85 9.44 -5.63
N ALA A 9 2.44 10.50 -4.91
CA ALA A 9 3.33 11.24 -4.01
C ALA A 9 3.82 10.38 -2.84
N ALA A 10 2.93 9.60 -2.24
CA ALA A 10 3.29 8.72 -1.13
C ALA A 10 4.33 7.69 -1.56
N VAL A 11 4.16 7.09 -2.72
CA VAL A 11 5.07 6.08 -3.24
C VAL A 11 6.39 6.72 -3.66
N ALA A 12 6.35 7.87 -4.34
CA ALA A 12 7.56 8.58 -4.76
C ALA A 12 8.44 8.95 -3.56
N HIS A 13 7.82 9.35 -2.44
CA HIS A 13 8.54 9.66 -1.21
C HIS A 13 9.32 8.44 -0.69
N LEU A 14 8.70 7.27 -0.71
CA LEU A 14 9.35 6.04 -0.25
C LEU A 14 10.46 5.60 -1.20
N ILE A 15 10.25 5.72 -2.51
CA ILE A 15 11.27 5.40 -3.51
C ILE A 15 12.50 6.28 -3.31
N ALA A 16 12.29 7.58 -3.05
CA ALA A 16 13.38 8.52 -2.79
C ALA A 16 14.21 8.13 -1.56
N ARG A 17 13.61 7.39 -0.63
CA ARG A 17 14.30 6.87 0.56
C ARG A 17 14.93 5.49 0.36
N GLY A 18 14.91 4.97 -0.86
CA GLY A 18 15.54 3.71 -1.22
C GLY A 18 14.63 2.50 -1.20
N HIS A 19 13.35 2.66 -0.94
CA HIS A 19 12.40 1.55 -0.99
C HIS A 19 12.08 1.18 -2.44
N ARG A 20 12.01 -0.09 -2.74
CA ARG A 20 11.62 -0.60 -4.07
C ARG A 20 10.49 -1.63 -3.96
N ASP A 21 10.46 -2.41 -2.90
CA ASP A 21 9.41 -3.41 -2.64
C ASP A 21 8.37 -2.77 -1.73
N ILE A 22 7.43 -2.06 -2.33
CA ILE A 22 6.43 -1.27 -1.63
C ILE A 22 5.07 -1.93 -1.79
N ALA A 23 4.49 -2.38 -0.66
CA ALA A 23 3.14 -2.91 -0.66
C ALA A 23 2.12 -1.78 -0.63
N PHE A 24 0.94 -2.02 -1.18
CA PHE A 24 -0.15 -1.05 -1.19
C PHE A 24 -1.44 -1.70 -0.71
N ILE A 25 -2.05 -1.11 0.31
CA ILE A 25 -3.38 -1.48 0.77
C ILE A 25 -4.35 -0.48 0.16
N THR A 26 -5.08 -0.91 -0.86
CA THR A 26 -6.02 -0.02 -1.54
C THR A 26 -7.25 0.21 -0.68
N GLY A 27 -7.96 1.30 -0.94
CA GLY A 27 -9.35 1.38 -0.50
C GLY A 27 -10.22 0.47 -1.35
N SER A 28 -11.52 0.49 -1.12
CA SER A 28 -12.44 -0.29 -1.93
C SER A 28 -12.29 0.09 -3.40
N LEU A 29 -12.08 -0.90 -4.25
CA LEU A 29 -11.92 -0.71 -5.69
C LEU A 29 -13.25 -0.49 -6.41
N ASP A 30 -14.37 -0.57 -5.67
CA ASP A 30 -15.67 -0.15 -6.16
C ASP A 30 -15.78 1.38 -6.24
N SER A 31 -14.86 2.11 -5.60
CA SER A 31 -14.90 3.56 -5.56
C SER A 31 -13.88 4.18 -6.52
N PRO A 32 -14.23 5.33 -7.14
CA PRO A 32 -13.26 6.06 -7.96
C PRO A 32 -12.01 6.46 -7.19
N THR A 33 -12.15 6.84 -5.92
CA THR A 33 -11.01 7.21 -5.07
C THR A 33 -10.01 6.06 -4.93
N GLY A 34 -10.51 4.84 -4.67
CA GLY A 34 -9.67 3.66 -4.55
C GLY A 34 -8.93 3.35 -5.84
N LEU A 35 -9.63 3.41 -6.96
CA LEU A 35 -9.02 3.16 -8.27
C LEU A 35 -7.97 4.20 -8.63
N GLU A 36 -8.24 5.48 -8.35
CA GLU A 36 -7.31 6.55 -8.69
C GLU A 36 -6.04 6.51 -7.84
N ARG A 37 -6.16 6.18 -6.56
CA ARG A 37 -4.98 6.04 -5.69
C ARG A 37 -4.11 4.86 -6.11
N LEU A 38 -4.74 3.75 -6.49
CA LEU A 38 -4.01 2.59 -7.02
C LEU A 38 -3.29 2.95 -8.32
N SER A 39 -3.94 3.69 -9.20
CA SER A 39 -3.33 4.17 -10.44
C SER A 39 -2.09 5.03 -10.15
N GLY A 40 -2.16 5.91 -9.13
CA GLY A 40 -1.03 6.73 -8.71
C GLY A 40 0.14 5.89 -8.22
N TYR A 41 -0.12 4.87 -7.40
CA TYR A 41 0.88 3.92 -6.93
C TYR A 41 1.60 3.26 -8.12
N LYS A 42 0.84 2.74 -9.07
CA LYS A 42 1.42 2.07 -10.25
C LYS A 42 2.23 3.04 -11.12
N SER A 43 1.73 4.26 -11.30
CA SER A 43 2.43 5.30 -12.06
C SER A 43 3.78 5.67 -11.44
N ALA A 44 3.82 5.85 -10.13
CA ALA A 44 5.07 6.22 -9.45
C ALA A 44 6.12 5.13 -9.58
N LEU A 45 5.73 3.86 -9.45
CA LEU A 45 6.65 2.74 -9.67
C LEU A 45 7.17 2.72 -11.11
N ALA A 46 6.27 2.87 -12.08
CA ALA A 46 6.63 2.83 -13.49
C ALA A 46 7.62 3.94 -13.86
N GLN A 47 7.45 5.13 -13.32
CA GLN A 47 8.35 6.26 -13.57
C GLN A 47 9.77 5.99 -13.10
N GLN A 48 9.94 5.13 -12.11
CA GLN A 48 11.26 4.76 -11.60
C GLN A 48 11.75 3.42 -12.14
N GLY A 49 11.08 2.87 -13.14
CA GLY A 49 11.47 1.61 -13.74
C GLY A 49 11.26 0.40 -12.83
N ILE A 50 10.39 0.53 -11.84
CA ILE A 50 10.08 -0.57 -10.91
C ILE A 50 8.84 -1.30 -11.40
N ALA A 51 8.95 -2.61 -11.62
CA ALA A 51 7.82 -3.42 -12.05
C ALA A 51 6.79 -3.53 -10.92
N VAL A 52 5.52 -3.46 -11.28
CA VAL A 52 4.42 -3.66 -10.32
C VAL A 52 4.37 -5.15 -9.96
N ASN A 53 4.39 -5.44 -8.65
CA ASN A 53 4.19 -6.79 -8.14
C ASN A 53 2.77 -6.88 -7.57
N GLU A 54 1.87 -7.55 -8.29
CA GLU A 54 0.47 -7.66 -7.88
C GLU A 54 0.31 -8.36 -6.52
N ALA A 55 1.26 -9.22 -6.14
CA ALA A 55 1.23 -9.88 -4.84
C ALA A 55 1.42 -8.90 -3.66
N LEU A 56 1.90 -7.69 -3.92
CA LEU A 56 2.05 -6.64 -2.91
C LEU A 56 0.86 -5.66 -2.88
N ILE A 57 -0.20 -5.92 -3.63
CA ILE A 57 -1.39 -5.08 -3.66
C ILE A 57 -2.54 -5.86 -3.03
N VAL A 58 -3.13 -5.30 -1.97
CA VAL A 58 -4.25 -5.92 -1.27
C VAL A 58 -5.38 -4.90 -1.18
N GLU A 59 -6.58 -5.33 -1.54
CA GLU A 59 -7.77 -4.48 -1.43
C GLU A 59 -8.24 -4.40 0.02
N GLY A 60 -8.40 -3.18 0.52
CA GLY A 60 -9.01 -2.91 1.82
C GLY A 60 -10.42 -2.35 1.65
N LYS A 61 -11.04 -2.01 2.78
CA LYS A 61 -12.42 -1.52 2.83
C LYS A 61 -12.54 -0.20 3.59
N TRP A 62 -11.46 0.57 3.62
CA TRP A 62 -11.37 1.88 4.27
C TRP A 62 -11.38 1.84 5.81
N ASN A 63 -11.48 0.70 6.45
CA ASN A 63 -11.52 0.59 7.92
C ASN A 63 -10.24 -0.05 8.48
N ALA A 64 -10.02 0.11 9.78
CA ALA A 64 -8.83 -0.42 10.45
C ALA A 64 -8.76 -1.95 10.34
N GLN A 65 -9.88 -2.64 10.44
CA GLN A 65 -9.93 -4.10 10.34
C GLN A 65 -9.42 -4.60 9.01
N SER A 66 -9.73 -3.88 7.91
CA SER A 66 -9.22 -4.27 6.59
C SER A 66 -7.72 -4.03 6.47
N GLY A 67 -7.18 -3.05 7.20
CA GLY A 67 -5.73 -2.85 7.30
C GLY A 67 -5.05 -4.02 8.00
N VAL A 68 -5.64 -4.51 9.08
CA VAL A 68 -5.16 -5.70 9.80
C VAL A 68 -5.15 -6.92 8.88
N ALA A 69 -6.29 -7.17 8.22
CA ALA A 69 -6.43 -8.32 7.32
C ALA A 69 -5.44 -8.25 6.14
N ALA A 70 -5.19 -7.04 5.64
CA ALA A 70 -4.24 -6.84 4.55
C ALA A 70 -2.82 -7.21 4.95
N VAL A 71 -2.39 -6.84 6.16
CA VAL A 71 -1.06 -7.26 6.67
C VAL A 71 -0.97 -8.76 6.75
N ASP A 72 -1.99 -9.43 7.28
CA ASP A 72 -1.99 -10.90 7.36
C ASP A 72 -1.87 -11.52 5.96
N ALA A 73 -2.57 -10.98 4.98
CA ALA A 73 -2.51 -11.46 3.59
C ALA A 73 -1.11 -11.24 2.98
N LEU A 74 -0.51 -10.07 3.20
CA LEU A 74 0.83 -9.77 2.70
C LEU A 74 1.88 -10.72 3.30
N LEU A 75 1.81 -10.96 4.61
CA LEU A 75 2.75 -11.86 5.27
C LEU A 75 2.55 -13.30 4.83
N ALA A 76 1.30 -13.73 4.65
CA ALA A 76 1.00 -15.07 4.16
C ALA A 76 1.50 -15.30 2.72
N GLY A 77 1.52 -14.23 1.90
CA GLY A 77 1.99 -14.30 0.53
C GLY A 77 3.49 -14.52 0.37
N GLY A 78 4.27 -14.19 1.39
CA GLY A 78 5.71 -14.45 1.43
C GLY A 78 6.57 -13.59 0.52
N GLN A 79 5.99 -12.64 -0.20
CA GLN A 79 6.76 -11.70 -1.03
C GLN A 79 7.41 -10.64 -0.14
N PRO A 80 8.69 -10.33 -0.35
CA PRO A 80 9.34 -9.31 0.47
C PRO A 80 8.79 -7.92 0.20
N PHE A 81 8.64 -7.14 1.25
CA PHE A 81 8.35 -5.71 1.15
C PHE A 81 9.05 -4.96 2.28
N SER A 82 9.45 -3.73 2.02
CA SER A 82 10.15 -2.92 3.00
C SER A 82 9.32 -1.71 3.46
N ALA A 83 8.21 -1.45 2.80
CA ALA A 83 7.30 -0.36 3.15
C ALA A 83 5.88 -0.70 2.73
N ILE A 84 4.91 -0.06 3.37
CA ILE A 84 3.50 -0.20 3.04
C ILE A 84 2.90 1.20 2.91
N VAL A 85 2.14 1.41 1.86
CA VAL A 85 1.27 2.59 1.70
C VAL A 85 -0.16 2.12 1.87
N ALA A 86 -0.95 2.83 2.66
CA ALA A 86 -2.38 2.56 2.83
C ALA A 86 -3.21 3.67 2.20
N GLY A 87 -4.38 3.30 1.71
CA GLY A 87 -5.27 4.24 1.03
C GLY A 87 -5.91 5.30 1.94
N ASN A 88 -5.97 5.06 3.25
CA ASN A 88 -6.39 6.06 4.22
C ASN A 88 -5.74 5.80 5.58
N ASP A 89 -5.95 6.74 6.52
CA ASP A 89 -5.32 6.69 7.84
C ASP A 89 -5.82 5.53 8.68
N GLU A 90 -7.11 5.19 8.59
CA GLU A 90 -7.68 4.09 9.39
C GLU A 90 -7.04 2.76 9.02
N MET A 91 -6.89 2.48 7.74
CA MET A 91 -6.21 1.26 7.29
C MET A 91 -4.74 1.28 7.69
N ALA A 92 -4.08 2.46 7.62
CA ALA A 92 -2.69 2.59 8.05
C ALA A 92 -2.53 2.25 9.54
N ILE A 93 -3.43 2.73 10.38
CA ILE A 93 -3.41 2.45 11.83
C ILE A 93 -3.57 0.95 12.08
N GLY A 94 -4.54 0.32 11.42
CA GLY A 94 -4.75 -1.13 11.54
C GLY A 94 -3.54 -1.94 11.08
N ALA A 95 -2.94 -1.54 9.97
CA ALA A 95 -1.75 -2.19 9.44
C ALA A 95 -0.57 -2.07 10.39
N MET A 96 -0.31 -0.88 10.91
CA MET A 96 0.80 -0.63 11.85
C MET A 96 0.64 -1.45 13.12
N LYS A 97 -0.57 -1.48 13.67
CA LYS A 97 -0.88 -2.26 14.86
C LYS A 97 -0.58 -3.75 14.63
N ARG A 98 -1.04 -4.28 13.49
CA ARG A 98 -0.86 -5.70 13.17
C ARG A 98 0.60 -6.06 12.93
N LEU A 99 1.34 -5.21 12.25
CA LEU A 99 2.79 -5.42 12.05
C LEU A 99 3.52 -5.51 13.40
N ALA A 100 3.19 -4.61 14.32
CA ALA A 100 3.77 -4.64 15.66
C ALA A 100 3.41 -5.94 16.39
N GLU A 101 2.15 -6.39 16.33
CA GLU A 101 1.70 -7.64 16.93
C GLU A 101 2.41 -8.86 16.36
N ARG A 102 2.74 -8.82 15.08
CA ARG A 102 3.44 -9.90 14.38
C ARG A 102 4.96 -9.78 14.49
N GLY A 103 5.47 -8.74 15.17
CA GLY A 103 6.90 -8.54 15.37
C GLY A 103 7.65 -8.12 14.10
N VAL A 104 6.97 -7.50 13.15
CA VAL A 104 7.57 -7.04 11.90
C VAL A 104 7.95 -5.57 12.01
N ALA A 105 9.24 -5.29 11.83
CA ALA A 105 9.75 -3.93 11.79
C ALA A 105 9.53 -3.36 10.39
N VAL A 106 9.05 -2.13 10.34
CA VAL A 106 8.81 -1.43 9.06
C VAL A 106 9.44 -0.06 9.10
#